data_cdd10dcd5dcbdc92690e861605836c26
#
_entry.id   cdd10dcd5dcbdc92690e861605836c26
#
_cell.length_a   1.000
_cell.length_b   1.000
_cell.length_c   1.000
_cell.angle_alpha   90.00
_cell.angle_beta   90.00
_cell.angle_gamma   90.00
#
_symmetry.space_group_name_H-M   'P 1'
#
loop_
_entity.id
_entity.type
_entity.pdbx_description
1 polymer ?
#
loop_
_entity_poly.entity_id
_entity_poly.type
_entity_poly.pdbx_seq_one_letter_code
_entity_poly.pdbx_strand_id
1 'polypeptide(L)' 'AHEINNPVNFIHGNLSFANRYTHDLLELVHLYQKYYPKPDLEIQERAEKIDLEFLIEDLPIILSSMQVGTERISQI' A
#
# COMPACT_ATOMS: atom_id res chain seq x y z
N ALA A 1 27.95 -4.11 3.83
CA ALA A 1 28.46 -5.26 3.09
C ALA A 1 27.48 -5.68 1.99
N HIS A 2 27.98 -6.30 0.92
CA HIS A 2 27.17 -6.72 -0.20
C HIS A 2 26.08 -7.72 0.19
N GLU A 3 26.38 -8.58 1.16
CA GLU A 3 25.43 -9.62 1.60
C GLU A 3 24.20 -9.03 2.31
N ILE A 4 24.35 -7.88 2.96
CA ILE A 4 23.23 -7.18 3.62
C ILE A 4 22.54 -6.23 2.64
N ASN A 5 23.30 -5.52 1.82
CA ASN A 5 22.76 -4.53 0.90
C ASN A 5 21.93 -5.13 -0.22
N ASN A 6 22.29 -6.32 -0.73
CA ASN A 6 21.56 -6.94 -1.82
C ASN A 6 20.11 -7.26 -1.46
N PRO A 7 19.80 -7.96 -0.34
CA PRO A 7 18.41 -8.19 0.05
C PRO A 7 17.66 -6.89 0.32
N VAL A 8 18.30 -5.91 0.95
CA VAL A 8 17.67 -4.62 1.24
C VAL A 8 17.38 -3.88 -0.06
N ASN A 9 18.28 -3.93 -1.04
CA ASN A 9 18.06 -3.29 -2.34
C ASN A 9 16.91 -3.94 -3.09
N PHE A 10 16.76 -5.26 -3.03
CA PHE A 10 15.62 -5.95 -3.64
C PHE A 10 14.31 -5.52 -2.99
N ILE A 11 14.27 -5.47 -1.65
CA ILE A 11 13.09 -5.02 -0.92
C ILE A 11 12.76 -3.58 -1.27
N HIS A 12 13.76 -2.71 -1.26
CA HIS A 12 13.57 -1.29 -1.56
C HIS A 12 13.02 -1.09 -2.98
N GLY A 13 13.58 -1.79 -3.95
CA GLY A 13 13.10 -1.74 -5.33
C GLY A 13 11.68 -2.23 -5.47
N ASN A 14 11.35 -3.35 -4.82
CA ASN A 14 10.00 -3.91 -4.86
C ASN A 14 9.00 -3.02 -4.14
N LEU A 15 9.41 -2.34 -3.07
CA LEU A 15 8.53 -1.39 -2.38
C LEU A 15 8.13 -0.21 -3.27
N SER A 16 9.03 0.23 -4.16
CA SER A 16 8.72 1.27 -5.12
C SER A 16 7.57 0.85 -6.04
N PHE A 17 7.61 -0.39 -6.56
CA PHE A 17 6.52 -0.94 -7.36
C PHE A 17 5.25 -1.14 -6.54
N ALA A 18 5.38 -1.73 -5.34
CA ALA A 18 4.22 -1.96 -4.47
C ALA A 18 3.51 -0.67 -4.11
N ASN A 19 4.27 0.39 -3.86
CA ASN A 19 3.71 1.71 -3.56
C ASN A 19 2.92 2.24 -4.75
N ARG A 20 3.46 2.14 -5.96
CA ARG A 20 2.78 2.60 -7.16
C ARG A 20 1.51 1.78 -7.44
N TYR A 21 1.61 0.45 -7.36
CA TYR A 21 0.45 -0.42 -7.59
C TYR A 21 -0.65 -0.17 -6.57
N THR A 22 -0.27 0.01 -5.32
CA THR A 22 -1.23 0.33 -4.25
C THR A 22 -1.94 1.64 -4.53
N HIS A 23 -1.20 2.66 -4.92
CA HIS A 23 -1.77 3.96 -5.27
C HIS A 23 -2.79 3.83 -6.41
N ASP A 24 -2.43 3.09 -7.45
CA ASP A 24 -3.32 2.87 -8.60
C ASP A 24 -4.60 2.12 -8.18
N LEU A 25 -4.46 1.07 -7.37
CA LEU A 25 -5.61 0.31 -6.88
C LEU A 25 -6.51 1.16 -5.99
N LEU A 26 -5.92 1.99 -5.13
CA LEU A 26 -6.71 2.86 -4.26
C LEU A 26 -7.45 3.94 -5.06
N GLU A 27 -6.84 4.46 -6.11
CA GLU A 27 -7.54 5.37 -7.03
C GLU A 27 -8.75 4.70 -7.66
N LEU A 28 -8.60 3.44 -8.07
CA LEU A 28 -9.72 2.69 -8.65
C LEU A 28 -10.81 2.45 -7.62
N VAL A 29 -10.45 2.11 -6.38
CA VAL A 29 -11.42 1.96 -5.29
C VAL A 29 -12.20 3.26 -5.09
N HIS A 30 -11.51 4.40 -5.07
CA HIS A 30 -12.17 5.70 -4.93
C HIS A 30 -13.15 5.98 -6.06
N LEU A 31 -12.80 5.61 -7.31
CA LEU A 31 -13.71 5.76 -8.43
C LEU A 31 -14.95 4.89 -8.28
N TYR A 32 -14.79 3.64 -7.86
CA TYR A 32 -15.93 2.78 -7.59
C TYR A 32 -16.84 3.36 -6.51
N GLN A 33 -16.26 3.87 -5.43
CA GLN A 33 -17.04 4.50 -4.35
C GLN A 33 -17.79 5.74 -4.84
N LYS A 34 -17.18 6.50 -5.74
CA LYS A 34 -17.78 7.72 -6.28
C LYS A 34 -19.02 7.41 -7.14
N TYR A 35 -18.90 6.40 -8.01
CA TYR A 35 -19.97 6.09 -8.96
C TYR A 35 -20.98 5.06 -8.43
N TYR A 36 -20.61 4.31 -7.41
CA TYR A 36 -21.46 3.29 -6.78
C TYR A 36 -21.47 3.48 -5.27
N PRO A 37 -22.07 4.60 -4.79
CA PRO A 37 -22.02 4.94 -3.35
C PRO A 37 -22.83 4.00 -2.48
N LYS A 38 -23.72 3.21 -3.07
CA LYS A 38 -24.55 2.23 -2.34
C LYS A 38 -24.34 0.84 -2.96
N PRO A 39 -23.19 0.20 -2.68
CA PRO A 39 -22.93 -1.13 -3.22
C PRO A 39 -23.81 -2.18 -2.58
N ASP A 40 -23.82 -3.39 -3.16
CA ASP A 40 -24.55 -4.52 -2.61
C ASP A 40 -24.13 -4.80 -1.17
N LEU A 41 -25.04 -5.43 -0.41
CA LEU A 41 -24.85 -5.68 1.01
C LEU A 41 -23.57 -6.46 1.30
N GLU A 42 -23.24 -7.44 0.47
CA GLU A 42 -22.02 -8.24 0.63
C GLU A 42 -20.78 -7.36 0.60
N ILE A 43 -20.74 -6.38 -0.30
CA ILE A 43 -19.60 -5.44 -0.42
C ILE A 43 -19.56 -4.54 0.81
N GLN A 44 -20.71 -4.02 1.24
CA GLN A 44 -20.79 -3.16 2.42
C GLN A 44 -20.30 -3.89 3.67
N GLU A 45 -20.74 -5.13 3.87
CA GLU A 45 -20.34 -5.93 5.03
C GLU A 45 -18.83 -6.20 5.04
N ARG A 46 -18.27 -6.53 3.88
CA ARG A 46 -16.82 -6.77 3.80
C ARG A 46 -16.03 -5.50 4.06
N ALA A 47 -16.46 -4.37 3.50
CA ALA A 47 -15.78 -3.09 3.69
C ALA A 47 -15.78 -2.69 5.16
N GLU A 48 -16.88 -2.91 5.86
CA GLU A 48 -16.97 -2.63 7.30
C GLU A 48 -16.09 -3.58 8.10
N LYS A 49 -16.11 -4.87 7.75
CA LYS A 49 -15.34 -5.89 8.47
C LYS A 49 -13.84 -5.62 8.43
N ILE A 50 -13.31 -5.17 7.28
CA ILE A 50 -11.89 -4.88 7.13
C ILE A 50 -11.53 -3.44 7.52
N ASP A 51 -12.52 -2.63 7.86
CA ASP A 51 -12.34 -1.20 8.09
C ASP A 51 -11.65 -0.53 6.90
N LEU A 52 -12.31 -0.57 5.76
CA LEU A 52 -11.75 -0.15 4.47
C LEU A 52 -11.22 1.28 4.50
N GLU A 53 -11.93 2.20 5.15
CA GLU A 53 -11.50 3.61 5.21
C GLU A 53 -10.16 3.75 5.90
N PHE A 54 -9.97 3.01 6.99
CA PHE A 54 -8.68 3.01 7.70
C PHE A 54 -7.57 2.41 6.83
N LEU A 55 -7.84 1.30 6.14
CA LEU A 55 -6.87 0.66 5.26
C LEU A 55 -6.42 1.59 4.14
N ILE A 56 -7.36 2.31 3.53
CA ILE A 56 -7.05 3.26 2.45
C ILE A 56 -6.08 4.33 2.92
N GLU A 57 -6.27 4.82 4.14
CA GLU A 57 -5.39 5.85 4.71
C GLU A 57 -4.05 5.29 5.19
N ASP A 58 -4.07 4.12 5.82
CA ASP A 58 -2.90 3.58 6.50
C ASP A 58 -1.92 2.84 5.59
N LEU A 59 -2.43 2.15 4.56
CA LEU A 59 -1.57 1.35 3.68
C LEU A 59 -0.46 2.17 2.99
N PRO A 60 -0.75 3.34 2.42
CA PRO A 60 0.32 4.17 1.84
C PRO A 60 1.35 4.61 2.87
N ILE A 61 0.91 4.87 4.10
CA ILE A 61 1.80 5.29 5.18
C ILE A 61 2.77 4.16 5.53
N ILE A 62 2.25 2.94 5.67
CA ILE A 62 3.06 1.76 5.97
C ILE A 62 4.10 1.53 4.88
N LEU A 63 3.71 1.59 3.62
CA LEU A 63 4.62 1.37 2.50
C LEU A 63 5.70 2.44 2.43
N SER A 64 5.33 3.70 2.65
CA SER A 64 6.29 4.80 2.72
C SER A 64 7.29 4.61 3.85
N SER A 65 6.80 4.19 5.01
CA SER A 65 7.65 3.92 6.18
C SER A 65 8.67 2.83 5.87
N MET A 66 8.24 1.76 5.20
CA MET A 66 9.15 0.68 4.81
C MET A 66 10.19 1.15 3.80
N GLN A 67 9.80 2.00 2.85
CA GLN A 67 10.74 2.57 1.88
C GLN A 67 11.83 3.39 2.57
N VAL A 68 11.43 4.26 3.49
CA VAL A 68 12.37 5.08 4.26
C VAL A 68 13.31 4.20 5.06
N GLY A 69 12.77 3.16 5.70
CA GLY A 69 13.58 2.23 6.48
C GLY A 69 14.63 1.50 5.66
N THR A 70 14.24 0.97 4.49
CA THR A 70 15.18 0.27 3.61
C THR A 70 16.19 1.21 2.97
N GLU A 71 15.78 2.43 2.67
CA GLU A 71 16.69 3.45 2.15
C GLU A 71 17.78 3.78 3.16
N ARG A 72 17.41 3.95 4.43
CA ARG A 72 18.40 4.24 5.48
C ARG A 72 19.38 3.10 5.69
N ILE A 73 18.90 1.86 5.65
CA ILE A 73 19.76 0.69 5.79
C ILE A 73 20.74 0.59 4.62
N SER A 74 20.27 0.84 3.40
CA SER A 74 21.11 0.73 2.22
C SER A 74 22.19 1.82 2.12
N GLN A 75 22.06 2.90 2.88
CA GLN A 75 23.06 3.96 2.96
C GLN A 75 24.19 3.65 3.95
N ILE A 76 24.03 2.67 4.79
CA ILE A 76 25.05 2.23 5.73
C ILE A 76 26.02 1.27 5.06
#